data_117ac0edbee8e26a818982fdc6bd7bf7
#
_entry.id   117ac0edbee8e26a818982fdc6bd7bf7
#
_cell.length_a   1.000
_cell.length_b   1.000
_cell.length_c   1.000
_cell.angle_alpha   90.00
_cell.angle_beta   90.00
_cell.angle_gamma   90.00
#
_symmetry.space_group_name_H-M   'P 1'
#
loop_
_entity.id
_entity.type
_entity.pdbx_description
1 polymer ?
#
loop_
_entity_poly.entity_id
_entity_poly.type
_entity_poly.pdbx_seq_one_letter_code
_entity_poly.pdbx_strand_id
1 'polypeptide(L)'
;MCGIVGYVGERDCTEVLLDALSKLEYRGYDSAGIAVFEKDRIMVEKSKGELKNLREKINKEHKPDGHCGIGHTRWATHGEPSDINSHPHGSKRVSIVHNGIIVMKVIRWKLLLRH
;
A
#
# COMPACT_ATOMS: atom_id res chain seq x y z
N MET A 1 14.94 2.99 1.80
CA MET A 1 14.08 3.63 2.83
C MET A 1 12.66 3.73 2.28
N CYS A 2 11.67 3.35 3.08
CA CYS A 2 10.28 3.33 2.65
C CYS A 2 9.62 4.71 2.81
N GLY A 3 8.68 5.00 1.92
CA GLY A 3 7.83 6.19 2.02
C GLY A 3 6.41 5.78 2.39
N ILE A 4 5.78 6.54 3.27
CA ILE A 4 4.41 6.32 3.73
C ILE A 4 3.62 7.59 3.55
N VAL A 5 2.39 7.47 3.03
CA VAL A 5 1.46 8.57 2.89
C VAL A 5 0.08 8.17 3.39
N GLY A 6 -0.69 9.14 3.85
CA GLY A 6 -2.07 8.92 4.25
C GLY A 6 -2.91 10.13 3.87
N TYR A 7 -4.19 9.88 3.60
CA TYR A 7 -5.11 10.95 3.23
C TYR A 7 -6.51 10.68 3.76
N VAL A 8 -7.12 11.73 4.29
CA VAL A 8 -8.56 11.77 4.63
C VAL A 8 -9.06 13.15 4.19
N GLY A 9 -10.06 13.21 3.35
CA GLY A 9 -10.58 14.49 2.87
C GLY A 9 -11.65 14.36 1.81
N GLU A 10 -11.92 15.44 1.11
CA GLU A 10 -12.98 15.51 0.10
C GLU A 10 -12.51 15.16 -1.32
N ARG A 11 -11.20 15.13 -1.54
CA ARG A 11 -10.63 14.85 -2.86
C ARG A 11 -10.60 13.38 -3.16
N ASP A 12 -10.42 13.03 -4.44
CA ASP A 12 -10.20 11.65 -4.88
C ASP A 12 -8.92 11.10 -4.22
N CYS A 13 -9.10 10.20 -3.28
CA CYS A 13 -8.02 9.65 -2.47
C CYS A 13 -6.95 8.96 -3.33
N THR A 14 -7.35 8.19 -4.34
CA THR A 14 -6.41 7.47 -5.19
C THR A 14 -5.44 8.43 -5.87
N GLU A 15 -5.93 9.51 -6.46
CA GLU A 15 -5.07 10.49 -7.11
C GLU A 15 -4.17 11.23 -6.13
N VAL A 16 -4.68 11.57 -4.95
CA VAL A 16 -3.87 12.22 -3.91
C VAL A 16 -2.73 11.31 -3.45
N LEU A 17 -3.03 10.03 -3.21
CA LEU A 17 -2.01 9.07 -2.79
C LEU A 17 -0.94 8.85 -3.86
N LEU A 18 -1.36 8.66 -5.11
CA LEU A 18 -0.41 8.45 -6.21
C LEU A 18 0.48 9.69 -6.43
N ASP A 19 -0.09 10.88 -6.36
CA ASP A 19 0.67 12.11 -6.46
C ASP A 19 1.68 12.27 -5.31
N ALA A 20 1.24 11.99 -4.09
CA ALA A 20 2.13 12.03 -2.93
C ALA A 20 3.26 11.01 -3.02
N LEU A 21 2.96 9.78 -3.46
CA LEU A 21 3.98 8.76 -3.65
C LEU A 21 4.99 9.16 -4.73
N SER A 22 4.56 9.84 -5.78
CA SER A 22 5.46 10.32 -6.83
C SER A 22 6.54 11.27 -6.28
N LYS A 23 6.22 12.02 -5.26
CA LYS A 23 7.17 12.93 -4.61
C LYS A 23 8.20 12.22 -3.74
N LEU A 24 7.96 10.95 -3.43
CA LEU A 24 8.88 10.11 -2.67
C LEU A 24 9.76 9.24 -3.56
N GLU A 25 9.57 9.27 -4.87
CA GLU A 25 10.33 8.44 -5.82
C GLU A 25 11.84 8.72 -5.78
N TYR A 26 12.25 9.94 -5.46
CA TYR A 26 13.67 10.31 -5.43
C TYR A 26 14.49 9.46 -4.45
N ARG A 27 13.84 8.82 -3.50
CA ARG A 27 14.51 7.95 -2.51
C ARG A 27 14.82 6.56 -3.06
N GLY A 28 14.26 6.21 -4.23
CA GLY A 28 14.34 4.87 -4.76
C GLY A 28 13.37 3.91 -4.06
N TYR A 29 12.89 2.91 -4.78
CA TYR A 29 11.99 1.90 -4.25
C TYR A 29 11.87 0.73 -5.23
N ASP A 30 11.39 -0.41 -4.75
CA ASP A 30 11.22 -1.62 -5.58
C ASP A 30 9.75 -2.02 -5.76
N SER A 31 8.85 -1.41 -5.02
CA SER A 31 7.41 -1.67 -5.14
C SER A 31 6.61 -0.53 -4.52
N ALA A 32 5.36 -0.41 -4.95
CA ALA A 32 4.45 0.61 -4.45
C ALA A 32 3.04 0.02 -4.30
N GLY A 33 2.25 0.62 -3.43
CA GLY A 33 0.88 0.20 -3.24
C GLY A 33 0.04 1.23 -2.52
N ILE A 34 -1.26 1.13 -2.71
CA ILE A 34 -2.25 1.95 -2.01
C ILE A 34 -3.36 1.08 -1.46
N ALA A 35 -4.00 1.56 -0.41
CA ALA A 35 -5.23 0.99 0.13
C ALA A 35 -6.21 2.12 0.33
N VAL A 36 -7.39 2.00 -0.27
CA VAL A 36 -8.42 3.02 -0.26
C VAL A 36 -9.72 2.44 0.28
N PHE A 37 -10.33 3.15 1.22
CA PHE A 37 -11.65 2.78 1.73
C PHE A 37 -12.70 3.18 0.70
N GLU A 38 -13.25 2.17 0.03
CA GLU A 38 -14.28 2.33 -0.99
C GLU A 38 -15.58 1.71 -0.51
N LYS A 39 -16.61 2.54 -0.34
CA LYS A 39 -17.91 2.12 0.20
C LYS A 39 -17.76 1.50 1.59
N ASP A 40 -17.85 0.17 1.70
CA ASP A 40 -17.79 -0.56 2.97
C ASP A 40 -16.58 -1.48 3.10
N ARG A 41 -15.62 -1.37 2.20
CA ARG A 41 -14.45 -2.25 2.20
C ARG A 41 -13.18 -1.50 1.80
N ILE A 42 -12.05 -2.12 2.09
CA ILE A 42 -10.74 -1.59 1.70
C ILE A 42 -10.31 -2.24 0.40
N MET A 43 -10.04 -1.40 -0.60
CA MET A 43 -9.50 -1.82 -1.89
C MET A 43 -7.99 -1.61 -1.89
N VAL A 44 -7.24 -2.67 -2.16
CA VAL A 44 -5.78 -2.65 -2.18
C VAL A 44 -5.27 -2.90 -3.59
N GLU A 45 -4.41 -2.00 -4.06
CA GLU A 45 -3.71 -2.16 -5.32
C GLU A 45 -2.22 -2.02 -5.09
N LYS A 46 -1.45 -3.01 -5.52
CA LYS A 46 0.01 -3.04 -5.34
C LYS A 46 0.69 -3.51 -6.60
N SER A 47 1.91 -3.02 -6.82
CA SER A 47 2.70 -3.41 -7.97
C SER A 47 4.19 -3.39 -7.65
N LYS A 48 4.91 -4.38 -8.14
CA LYS A 48 6.35 -4.40 -8.16
C LYS A 48 6.87 -3.39 -9.17
N GLY A 49 7.99 -2.76 -8.87
CA GLY A 49 8.65 -1.83 -9.78
C GLY A 49 8.22 -0.38 -9.58
N GLU A 50 8.31 0.40 -10.62
CA GLU A 50 8.05 1.83 -10.57
C GLU A 50 6.56 2.17 -10.38
N LEU A 51 6.33 3.38 -9.88
CA LEU A 51 4.97 3.88 -9.62
C LEU A 51 4.09 3.88 -10.88
N LYS A 52 4.70 4.10 -12.05
CA LYS A 52 3.95 4.03 -13.32
C LYS A 52 3.30 2.67 -13.53
N ASN A 53 3.93 1.58 -13.06
CA ASN A 53 3.37 0.23 -13.15
C ASN A 53 2.11 0.12 -12.30
N LEU A 54 2.12 0.73 -11.12
CA LEU A 54 0.92 0.79 -10.26
C LEU A 54 -0.20 1.60 -10.92
N ARG A 55 0.13 2.75 -11.51
CA ARG A 55 -0.85 3.56 -12.23
C ARG A 55 -1.49 2.80 -13.40
N GLU A 56 -0.67 2.11 -14.18
CA GLU A 56 -1.17 1.30 -15.30
C GLU A 56 -2.08 0.17 -14.82
N LYS A 57 -1.68 -0.50 -13.75
CA LYS A 57 -2.49 -1.57 -13.15
C LYS A 57 -3.85 -1.05 -12.67
N ILE A 58 -3.87 0.08 -11.98
CA ILE A 58 -5.10 0.72 -11.51
C ILE A 58 -5.99 1.12 -12.68
N ASN A 59 -5.43 1.68 -13.73
CA ASN A 59 -6.20 2.11 -14.91
C ASN A 59 -6.79 0.92 -15.68
N LYS A 60 -6.11 -0.22 -15.69
CA LYS A 60 -6.59 -1.43 -16.39
C LYS A 60 -7.66 -2.18 -15.60
N GLU A 61 -7.50 -2.28 -14.31
CA GLU A 61 -8.37 -3.08 -13.45
C GLU A 61 -9.52 -2.24 -12.92
N HIS A 62 -9.27 -1.54 -11.83
CA HIS A 62 -10.28 -0.71 -11.18
C HIS A 62 -9.58 0.38 -10.37
N LYS A 63 -9.95 1.62 -10.61
CA LYS A 63 -9.49 2.74 -9.81
C LYS A 63 -10.35 2.83 -8.55
N PRO A 64 -9.76 2.60 -7.35
CA PRO A 64 -10.53 2.75 -6.12
C PRO A 64 -11.13 4.15 -5.99
N ASP A 65 -12.38 4.21 -5.62
CA ASP A 65 -13.12 5.47 -5.45
C ASP A 65 -13.42 5.71 -3.98
N GLY A 66 -12.74 6.66 -3.37
CA GLY A 66 -12.89 6.94 -1.96
C GLY A 66 -12.19 8.21 -1.53
N HIS A 67 -12.32 8.52 -0.24
CA HIS A 67 -11.82 9.75 0.36
C HIS A 67 -10.86 9.52 1.54
N CYS A 68 -10.53 8.26 1.81
CA CYS A 68 -9.63 7.87 2.89
C CYS A 68 -8.74 6.73 2.43
N GLY A 69 -7.45 6.85 2.66
CA GLY A 69 -6.53 5.80 2.25
C GLY A 69 -5.10 6.00 2.72
N ILE A 70 -4.30 4.97 2.47
CA ILE A 70 -2.87 4.97 2.77
C ILE A 70 -2.08 4.50 1.55
N GLY A 71 -0.82 4.89 1.49
CA GLY A 71 0.07 4.48 0.41
C GLY A 71 1.48 4.22 0.91
N HIS A 72 2.24 3.47 0.14
CA HIS A 72 3.57 3.03 0.53
C HIS A 72 4.46 2.82 -0.70
N THR A 73 5.70 3.27 -0.61
CA THR A 73 6.79 2.85 -1.50
C THR A 73 7.77 2.04 -0.67
N ARG A 74 8.08 0.82 -1.10
CA ARG A 74 8.94 -0.09 -0.38
C ARG A 74 10.32 -0.14 -0.99
N TRP A 75 11.34 -0.08 -0.14
CA TRP A 75 12.70 -0.46 -0.49
C TRP A 75 12.99 -1.78 0.23
N ALA A 76 13.14 -2.86 -0.51
CA ALA A 76 13.29 -4.20 0.08
C ALA A 76 14.65 -4.35 0.75
N THR A 77 14.63 -4.56 2.06
CA THR A 77 15.77 -5.00 2.83
C THR A 77 15.61 -6.47 3.24
N HIS A 78 14.36 -6.95 3.28
CA HIS A 78 13.99 -8.32 3.60
C HIS A 78 12.84 -8.76 2.69
N GLY A 79 12.94 -9.98 2.19
CA GLY A 79 11.96 -10.52 1.28
C GLY A 79 12.16 -10.02 -0.15
N GLU A 80 11.83 -10.87 -1.10
CA GLU A 80 11.95 -10.57 -2.52
C GLU A 80 10.95 -9.49 -2.94
N PRO A 81 11.36 -8.53 -3.81
CA PRO A 81 10.40 -7.61 -4.40
C PRO A 81 9.34 -8.36 -5.19
N SER A 82 8.08 -8.18 -4.82
CA SER A 82 6.93 -8.83 -5.49
C SER A 82 5.65 -8.08 -5.14
N ASP A 83 4.59 -8.36 -5.87
CA ASP A 83 3.28 -7.79 -5.56
C ASP A 83 2.79 -8.26 -4.18
N ILE A 84 3.10 -9.50 -3.81
CA ILE A 84 2.69 -10.07 -2.52
C ILE A 84 3.40 -9.39 -1.35
N ASN A 85 4.71 -9.11 -1.49
CA ASN A 85 5.50 -8.46 -0.44
C ASN A 85 5.37 -6.95 -0.41
N SER A 86 4.68 -6.36 -1.37
CA SER A 86 4.45 -4.91 -1.41
C SER A 86 3.45 -4.48 -0.34
N HIS A 87 3.63 -3.28 0.19
CA HIS A 87 2.65 -2.67 1.08
C HIS A 87 1.58 -1.92 0.28
N PRO A 88 0.39 -1.73 0.82
CA PRO A 88 -0.09 -2.11 2.16
C PRO A 88 -0.38 -3.60 2.31
N HIS A 89 -0.35 -4.07 3.56
CA HIS A 89 -0.77 -5.42 3.93
C HIS A 89 -2.03 -5.37 4.76
N GLY A 90 -2.86 -6.39 4.67
CA GLY A 90 -4.04 -6.44 5.49
C GLY A 90 -5.14 -7.35 4.95
N SER A 91 -6.33 -7.11 5.45
CA SER A 91 -7.55 -7.82 5.07
C SER A 91 -8.55 -6.82 4.45
N LYS A 92 -9.76 -7.28 4.20
CA LYS A 92 -10.84 -6.39 3.71
C LYS A 92 -11.26 -5.33 4.74
N ARG A 93 -10.91 -5.53 6.01
CA ARG A 93 -11.33 -4.66 7.12
C ARG A 93 -10.21 -3.81 7.71
N VAL A 94 -8.97 -4.25 7.55
CA VAL A 94 -7.80 -3.58 8.11
C VAL A 94 -6.68 -3.58 7.09
N SER A 95 -6.00 -2.44 6.94
CA SER A 95 -4.84 -2.33 6.10
C SER A 95 -3.76 -1.53 6.82
N ILE A 96 -2.51 -1.99 6.69
CA ILE A 96 -1.36 -1.34 7.34
C ILE A 96 -0.23 -1.11 6.36
N VAL A 97 0.54 -0.06 6.62
CA VAL A 97 1.84 0.19 5.98
C VAL A 97 2.88 0.33 7.08
N HIS A 98 4.12 -0.06 6.79
CA HIS A 98 5.18 -0.05 7.79
C HIS A 98 6.52 0.23 7.13
N ASN A 99 7.31 1.09 7.77
CA ASN A 99 8.70 1.35 7.36
C ASN A 99 9.62 0.65 8.35
N GLY A 100 10.02 -0.58 8.04
CA GLY A 100 10.86 -1.39 8.90
C GLY A 100 10.73 -2.87 8.59
N ILE A 101 11.32 -3.68 9.44
CA ILE A 101 11.31 -5.13 9.33
C ILE A 101 10.55 -5.71 10.52
N ILE A 102 9.51 -6.49 10.24
CA ILE A 102 8.77 -7.22 11.26
C ILE A 102 8.99 -8.70 11.02
N VAL A 103 9.62 -9.37 11.97
CA VAL A 103 9.78 -10.83 11.93
C VAL A 103 8.89 -11.43 13.02
N MET A 104 7.82 -12.08 12.59
CA MET A 104 6.84 -12.67 13.51
C MET A 104 6.69 -14.16 13.28
N LYS A 105 6.67 -14.92 14.38
CA LYS A 105 6.36 -16.33 14.29
C LYS A 105 4.86 -16.51 14.03
N VAL A 106 4.51 -17.49 13.23
CA VAL A 106 3.13 -17.80 12.83
C VAL A 106 2.19 -17.97 14.02
N ILE A 107 2.66 -18.57 15.09
CA ILE A 107 1.86 -18.78 16.32
C ILE A 107 1.43 -17.46 16.92
N ARG A 108 2.33 -16.49 17.01
CA ARG A 108 2.05 -15.16 17.57
C ARG A 108 1.02 -14.41 16.73
N TRP A 109 1.13 -14.51 15.43
CA TRP A 109 0.18 -13.91 14.50
C TRP A 109 -1.23 -14.48 14.68
N LYS A 110 -1.34 -15.81 14.84
CA LYS A 110 -2.64 -16.45 15.08
C LYS A 110 -3.27 -16.01 16.41
N LEU A 111 -2.48 -15.78 17.44
CA LEU A 111 -2.98 -15.28 18.73
C LEU A 111 -3.51 -13.86 18.60
N LEU A 112 -2.85 -13.00 17.84
CA LEU A 112 -3.30 -11.64 17.59
C LEU A 112 -4.62 -11.58 16.81
N LEU A 113 -4.82 -12.51 15.88
CA LEU A 113 -6.03 -12.57 15.07
C LEU A 113 -7.25 -13.10 15.83
N ARG A 114 -7.07 -13.77 16.96
CA ARG A 114 -8.16 -14.29 17.79
C ARG A 114 -8.78 -13.23 18.68
N HIS A 115 -8.13 -12.14 18.88
CA HIS A 115 -8.59 -11.02 19.68
C HIS A 115 -9.00 -9.85 18.79
#